data_e5f5b683bc4f1a979f13984f5e4e84f3
#
_entry.id   e5f5b683bc4f1a979f13984f5e4e84f3
#
_cell.length_a   1.000
_cell.length_b   1.000
_cell.length_c   1.000
_cell.angle_alpha   90.00
_cell.angle_beta   90.00
_cell.angle_gamma   90.00
#
_symmetry.space_group_name_H-M   'P 1'
#
loop_
_entity.id
_entity.type
_entity.pdbx_description
1 polymer ?
#
loop_
_entity_poly.entity_id
_entity_poly.type
_entity_poly.pdbx_seq_one_letter_code
_entity_poly.pdbx_strand_id
1 'polypeptide(L)'
;MQIDIALEPEYSATELAELGALAERNGIATMWVTNDTLARDLFMLFSKVADATQKIRLGVMAISPYEIHPLKLAASLFTLNEMSNGRASLVVGAGGAIRAHTRLDLSRRVRAVKECIEILKSAGADHTLNFAGELYPVWNFRMPWAIETPPRILTGANREQMLRMSAHRSDGLHLSDFPLQLIPQTIQTVKSALETHNRTPEGFEFNNFWAFHVKQDRAEAMLEARSRLVLRGILDPFWIDPFLSAAEVKQVRDNMRSFWTQLQKRDGVIENVPELLVDKLVENLTLTASTQELDERIEVLHEFAAAGLTHITLGLHDDAADAIRLIGERVVPAFN
;
A
#
# COMPACT_ATOMS: atom_id res chain seq x y z
N MET A 1 15.27 6.48 4.52
CA MET A 1 13.95 5.86 4.22
C MET A 1 13.86 5.61 2.73
N GLN A 2 13.36 4.44 2.30
CA GLN A 2 13.17 4.15 0.87
C GLN A 2 11.89 4.79 0.34
N ILE A 3 11.93 5.25 -0.90
CA ILE A 3 10.78 5.87 -1.56
C ILE A 3 10.19 4.87 -2.57
N ASP A 4 8.97 4.48 -2.33
CA ASP A 4 8.16 3.64 -3.20
C ASP A 4 7.07 4.49 -3.87
N ILE A 5 6.49 4.00 -4.95
CA ILE A 5 5.29 4.57 -5.56
C ILE A 5 4.18 3.54 -5.66
N ALA A 6 2.94 4.00 -5.68
CA ALA A 6 1.78 3.18 -5.99
C ALA A 6 0.99 3.79 -7.14
N LEU A 7 0.65 2.94 -8.12
CA LEU A 7 -0.18 3.27 -9.27
C LEU A 7 -1.56 2.63 -9.16
N GLU A 8 -2.57 3.26 -9.74
CA GLU A 8 -3.90 2.69 -9.90
C GLU A 8 -3.89 1.60 -11.00
N PRO A 9 -4.82 0.61 -10.98
CA PRO A 9 -4.75 -0.56 -11.86
C PRO A 9 -5.36 -0.33 -13.25
N GLU A 10 -5.49 0.91 -13.68
CA GLU A 10 -6.14 1.29 -14.94
C GLU A 10 -5.23 1.18 -16.17
N TYR A 11 -3.92 1.19 -15.95
CA TYR A 11 -2.92 1.12 -17.01
C TYR A 11 -2.91 -0.23 -17.76
N SER A 12 -2.64 -0.20 -19.05
CA SER A 12 -2.31 -1.39 -19.83
C SER A 12 -0.93 -1.93 -19.41
N ALA A 13 -0.64 -3.19 -19.78
CA ALA A 13 0.67 -3.78 -19.47
C ALA A 13 1.83 -3.03 -20.14
N THR A 14 1.61 -2.39 -21.29
CA THR A 14 2.63 -1.60 -21.99
C THR A 14 2.90 -0.28 -21.27
N GLU A 15 1.86 0.47 -20.93
CA GLU A 15 1.98 1.71 -20.19
C GLU A 15 2.63 1.48 -18.81
N LEU A 16 2.23 0.39 -18.13
CA LEU A 16 2.82 0.04 -16.85
C LEU A 16 4.31 -0.31 -16.96
N ALA A 17 4.73 -0.99 -18.04
CA ALA A 17 6.12 -1.27 -18.29
C ALA A 17 6.94 0.00 -18.56
N GLU A 18 6.40 0.96 -19.28
CA GLU A 18 7.03 2.27 -19.52
C GLU A 18 7.18 3.06 -18.23
N LEU A 19 6.13 3.10 -17.38
CA LEU A 19 6.16 3.74 -16.07
C LEU A 19 7.14 3.05 -15.12
N GLY A 20 7.20 1.71 -15.14
CA GLY A 20 8.16 0.93 -14.35
C GLY A 20 9.60 1.22 -14.72
N ALA A 21 9.92 1.26 -16.01
CA ALA A 21 11.23 1.65 -16.50
C ALA A 21 11.58 3.12 -16.17
N LEU A 22 10.59 4.01 -16.20
CA LEU A 22 10.76 5.40 -15.76
C LEU A 22 11.04 5.47 -14.25
N ALA A 23 10.28 4.78 -13.44
CA ALA A 23 10.45 4.73 -11.98
C ALA A 23 11.83 4.19 -11.59
N GLU A 24 12.31 3.13 -12.25
CA GLU A 24 13.64 2.58 -12.04
C GLU A 24 14.74 3.60 -12.33
N ARG A 25 14.66 4.31 -13.46
CA ARG A 25 15.63 5.36 -13.81
C ARG A 25 15.64 6.53 -12.82
N ASN A 26 14.52 6.77 -12.14
CA ASN A 26 14.37 7.82 -11.14
C ASN A 26 14.67 7.37 -9.70
N GLY A 27 15.22 6.16 -9.51
CA GLY A 27 15.69 5.69 -8.21
C GLY A 27 14.57 5.25 -7.25
N ILE A 28 13.36 5.01 -7.76
CA ILE A 28 12.25 4.46 -6.97
C ILE A 28 12.60 3.02 -6.55
N ALA A 29 12.38 2.68 -5.28
CA ALA A 29 12.75 1.38 -4.74
C ALA A 29 11.75 0.28 -5.12
N THR A 30 10.44 0.56 -4.98
CA THR A 30 9.37 -0.37 -5.33
C THR A 30 8.27 0.36 -6.10
N MET A 31 7.81 -0.25 -7.19
CA MET A 31 6.57 0.14 -7.85
C MET A 31 5.46 -0.81 -7.44
N TRP A 32 4.51 -0.29 -6.68
CA TRP A 32 3.28 -0.99 -6.31
C TRP A 32 2.17 -0.69 -7.32
N VAL A 33 1.28 -1.65 -7.54
CA VAL A 33 -0.01 -1.41 -8.21
C VAL A 33 -1.13 -1.89 -7.29
N THR A 34 -2.13 -1.02 -7.11
CA THR A 34 -3.27 -1.33 -6.24
C THR A 34 -4.19 -2.36 -6.91
N ASN A 35 -4.68 -3.31 -6.11
CA ASN A 35 -5.64 -4.30 -6.58
C ASN A 35 -7.06 -3.75 -6.45
N ASP A 36 -7.81 -3.83 -7.53
CA ASP A 36 -9.26 -3.59 -7.54
C ASP A 36 -9.97 -4.82 -8.12
N THR A 37 -11.08 -5.20 -7.53
CA THR A 37 -11.86 -6.39 -7.95
C THR A 37 -12.31 -6.35 -9.41
N LEU A 38 -12.48 -5.15 -9.98
CA LEU A 38 -12.92 -4.94 -11.36
C LEU A 38 -11.76 -4.64 -12.34
N ALA A 39 -10.54 -4.56 -11.83
CA ALA A 39 -9.37 -4.23 -12.64
C ALA A 39 -8.76 -5.46 -13.34
N ARG A 40 -7.70 -5.19 -14.12
CA ARG A 40 -6.89 -6.22 -14.76
C ARG A 40 -6.11 -7.03 -13.71
N ASP A 41 -5.80 -8.30 -14.05
CA ASP A 41 -4.93 -9.15 -13.22
C ASP A 41 -3.51 -8.55 -13.12
N LEU A 42 -3.08 -8.25 -11.90
CA LEU A 42 -1.82 -7.54 -11.66
C LEU A 42 -0.58 -8.40 -11.95
N PHE A 43 -0.64 -9.71 -11.73
CA PHE A 43 0.49 -10.59 -12.05
C PHE A 43 0.72 -10.65 -13.58
N MET A 44 -0.37 -10.63 -14.35
CA MET A 44 -0.28 -10.54 -15.82
C MET A 44 0.27 -9.19 -16.28
N LEU A 45 -0.13 -8.08 -15.67
CA LEU A 45 0.41 -6.76 -15.97
C LEU A 45 1.91 -6.69 -15.67
N PHE A 46 2.33 -7.15 -14.49
CA PHE A 46 3.72 -7.11 -14.04
C PHE A 46 4.66 -8.02 -14.85
N SER A 47 4.16 -9.01 -15.58
CA SER A 47 5.02 -9.82 -16.47
C SER A 47 5.80 -8.95 -17.45
N LYS A 48 5.14 -7.93 -18.02
CA LYS A 48 5.78 -7.01 -18.98
C LYS A 48 6.73 -6.00 -18.29
N VAL A 49 6.40 -5.61 -17.07
CA VAL A 49 7.27 -4.75 -16.26
C VAL A 49 8.55 -5.49 -15.84
N ALA A 50 8.43 -6.79 -15.54
CA ALA A 50 9.58 -7.63 -15.19
C ALA A 50 10.63 -7.66 -16.32
N ASP A 51 10.18 -7.74 -17.59
CA ASP A 51 11.06 -7.70 -18.77
C ASP A 51 11.68 -6.30 -18.99
N ALA A 52 10.95 -5.24 -18.66
CA ALA A 52 11.36 -3.86 -18.93
C ALA A 52 12.28 -3.25 -17.85
N THR A 53 12.47 -3.94 -16.72
CA THR A 53 13.19 -3.42 -15.54
C THR A 53 14.19 -4.44 -14.99
N GLN A 54 15.21 -3.96 -14.24
CA GLN A 54 16.30 -4.81 -13.72
C GLN A 54 16.48 -4.72 -12.19
N LYS A 55 16.06 -3.62 -11.55
CA LYS A 55 16.38 -3.32 -10.15
C LYS A 55 15.14 -3.04 -9.31
N ILE A 56 14.21 -2.26 -9.82
CA ILE A 56 12.99 -1.86 -9.10
C ILE A 56 12.18 -3.09 -8.69
N ARG A 57 11.68 -3.12 -7.45
CA ARG A 57 10.80 -4.18 -6.99
C ARG A 57 9.38 -4.02 -7.56
N LEU A 58 8.74 -5.14 -7.81
CA LEU A 58 7.41 -5.22 -8.42
C LEU A 58 6.39 -5.65 -7.37
N GLY A 59 5.56 -4.71 -6.94
CA GLY A 59 4.69 -4.86 -5.80
C GLY A 59 3.21 -4.96 -6.15
N VAL A 60 2.58 -6.08 -5.82
CA VAL A 60 1.12 -6.26 -5.92
C VAL A 60 0.48 -5.91 -4.57
N MET A 61 -0.52 -5.01 -4.54
CA MET A 61 -1.08 -4.50 -3.28
C MET A 61 -2.58 -4.14 -3.40
N ALA A 62 -3.49 -4.67 -2.57
CA ALA A 62 -3.28 -5.81 -1.71
C ALA A 62 -4.18 -6.95 -2.17
N ILE A 63 -3.67 -8.17 -2.17
CA ILE A 63 -4.46 -9.35 -2.52
C ILE A 63 -4.96 -10.02 -1.25
N SER A 64 -6.21 -10.46 -1.29
CA SER A 64 -6.83 -11.20 -0.20
C SER A 64 -6.92 -12.69 -0.50
N PRO A 65 -6.72 -13.57 0.50
CA PRO A 65 -6.97 -15.01 0.35
C PRO A 65 -8.44 -15.35 0.08
N TYR A 66 -9.35 -14.39 0.21
CA TYR A 66 -10.75 -14.52 -0.20
C TYR A 66 -10.98 -14.25 -1.71
N GLU A 67 -10.02 -13.58 -2.35
CA GLU A 67 -10.03 -13.30 -3.79
C GLU A 67 -9.33 -14.41 -4.57
N ILE A 68 -8.15 -14.80 -4.08
CA ILE A 68 -7.32 -15.84 -4.70
C ILE A 68 -6.89 -16.83 -3.63
N HIS A 69 -7.18 -18.12 -3.83
CA HIS A 69 -6.75 -19.17 -2.92
C HIS A 69 -5.22 -19.14 -2.73
N PRO A 70 -4.69 -19.26 -1.49
CA PRO A 70 -3.26 -19.13 -1.19
C PRO A 70 -2.32 -19.97 -2.06
N LEU A 71 -2.71 -21.17 -2.49
CA LEU A 71 -1.91 -21.99 -3.40
C LEU A 71 -1.80 -21.38 -4.80
N LYS A 72 -2.88 -20.79 -5.32
CA LYS A 72 -2.83 -20.11 -6.62
C LYS A 72 -2.10 -18.78 -6.51
N LEU A 73 -2.28 -18.08 -5.41
CA LEU A 73 -1.52 -16.88 -5.12
C LEU A 73 -0.02 -17.17 -5.02
N ALA A 74 0.38 -18.28 -4.37
CA ALA A 74 1.77 -18.76 -4.35
C ALA A 74 2.29 -18.98 -5.78
N ALA A 75 1.55 -19.74 -6.61
CA ALA A 75 1.96 -19.99 -7.98
C ALA A 75 2.16 -18.69 -8.78
N SER A 76 1.21 -17.74 -8.71
CA SER A 76 1.31 -16.45 -9.42
C SER A 76 2.48 -15.60 -8.91
N LEU A 77 2.62 -15.46 -7.58
CA LEU A 77 3.67 -14.65 -6.96
C LEU A 77 5.08 -15.20 -7.27
N PHE A 78 5.27 -16.51 -7.14
CA PHE A 78 6.58 -17.13 -7.39
C PHE A 78 6.93 -17.14 -8.88
N THR A 79 5.94 -17.25 -9.78
CA THR A 79 6.16 -17.06 -11.22
C THR A 79 6.63 -15.64 -11.53
N LEU A 80 5.96 -14.62 -10.98
CA LEU A 80 6.44 -13.23 -11.12
C LEU A 80 7.83 -13.04 -10.51
N ASN A 81 8.11 -13.70 -9.40
CA ASN A 81 9.41 -13.64 -8.72
C ASN A 81 10.53 -14.24 -9.60
N GLU A 82 10.28 -15.36 -10.26
CA GLU A 82 11.19 -15.96 -11.24
C GLU A 82 11.41 -15.03 -12.42
N MET A 83 10.33 -14.55 -13.07
CA MET A 83 10.39 -13.63 -14.21
C MET A 83 11.15 -12.33 -13.88
N SER A 84 11.03 -11.84 -12.67
CA SER A 84 11.68 -10.60 -12.21
C SER A 84 13.03 -10.83 -11.53
N ASN A 85 13.56 -12.07 -11.52
CA ASN A 85 14.81 -12.42 -10.85
C ASN A 85 14.86 -11.99 -9.37
N GLY A 86 13.84 -12.40 -8.58
CA GLY A 86 13.80 -12.19 -7.14
C GLY A 86 13.26 -10.83 -6.67
N ARG A 87 12.62 -10.05 -7.56
CA ARG A 87 12.13 -8.70 -7.25
C ARG A 87 10.64 -8.60 -6.92
N ALA A 88 9.89 -9.70 -6.92
CA ALA A 88 8.46 -9.65 -6.62
C ALA A 88 8.19 -9.34 -5.14
N SER A 89 7.17 -8.54 -4.92
CA SER A 89 6.64 -8.21 -3.59
C SER A 89 5.11 -8.30 -3.58
N LEU A 90 4.56 -8.65 -2.43
CA LEU A 90 3.11 -8.79 -2.25
C LEU A 90 2.69 -8.20 -0.91
N VAL A 91 1.62 -7.42 -0.91
CA VAL A 91 0.88 -7.10 0.32
C VAL A 91 -0.33 -8.03 0.41
N VAL A 92 -0.39 -8.85 1.47
CA VAL A 92 -1.56 -9.68 1.78
C VAL A 92 -2.51 -8.88 2.65
N GLY A 93 -3.72 -8.66 2.15
CA GLY A 93 -4.76 -7.86 2.80
C GLY A 93 -5.99 -8.66 3.24
N ALA A 94 -6.88 -8.00 3.96
CA ALA A 94 -8.09 -8.61 4.53
C ALA A 94 -9.33 -8.65 3.60
N GLY A 95 -9.20 -8.17 2.35
CA GLY A 95 -10.26 -8.28 1.34
C GLY A 95 -11.39 -7.26 1.52
N GLY A 96 -11.07 -5.98 1.68
CA GLY A 96 -12.09 -4.93 1.81
C GLY A 96 -12.95 -4.75 0.56
N ALA A 97 -12.33 -4.62 -0.60
CA ALA A 97 -12.98 -4.31 -1.87
C ALA A 97 -13.93 -5.42 -2.38
N ILE A 98 -13.54 -6.69 -2.22
CA ILE A 98 -14.35 -7.82 -2.71
C ILE A 98 -15.76 -7.89 -2.09
N ARG A 99 -15.98 -7.31 -0.91
CA ARG A 99 -17.31 -7.27 -0.27
C ARG A 99 -18.35 -6.53 -1.08
N ALA A 100 -17.93 -5.54 -1.87
CA ALA A 100 -18.85 -4.78 -2.71
C ALA A 100 -19.47 -5.64 -3.83
N HIS A 101 -18.78 -6.73 -4.23
CA HIS A 101 -19.13 -7.54 -5.38
C HIS A 101 -19.48 -9.00 -5.05
N THR A 102 -19.30 -9.41 -3.78
CA THR A 102 -19.57 -10.79 -3.35
C THR A 102 -20.33 -10.83 -2.02
N ARG A 103 -20.89 -12.00 -1.73
CA ARG A 103 -21.51 -12.31 -0.43
C ARG A 103 -20.65 -13.22 0.44
N LEU A 104 -19.33 -13.20 0.25
CA LEU A 104 -18.41 -14.02 1.01
C LEU A 104 -18.44 -13.66 2.50
N ASP A 105 -18.39 -14.66 3.35
CA ASP A 105 -18.18 -14.48 4.78
C ASP A 105 -16.71 -14.12 5.05
N LEU A 106 -16.47 -12.89 5.47
CA LEU A 106 -15.16 -12.36 5.82
C LEU A 106 -14.95 -12.28 7.34
N SER A 107 -15.66 -13.05 8.14
CA SER A 107 -15.61 -12.98 9.61
C SER A 107 -14.25 -13.35 10.20
N ARG A 108 -13.46 -14.23 9.55
CA ARG A 108 -12.19 -14.76 10.03
C ARG A 108 -10.95 -14.14 9.38
N ARG A 109 -10.99 -12.82 9.09
CA ARG A 109 -9.97 -12.12 8.30
C ARG A 109 -8.53 -12.28 8.80
N VAL A 110 -8.31 -12.13 10.10
CA VAL A 110 -6.97 -12.25 10.68
C VAL A 110 -6.42 -13.66 10.50
N ARG A 111 -7.26 -14.68 10.71
CA ARG A 111 -6.89 -16.08 10.47
C ARG A 111 -6.59 -16.33 8.99
N ALA A 112 -7.43 -15.86 8.09
CA ALA A 112 -7.26 -16.04 6.66
C ALA A 112 -5.94 -15.43 6.16
N VAL A 113 -5.65 -14.19 6.55
CA VAL A 113 -4.38 -13.51 6.20
C VAL A 113 -3.19 -14.23 6.83
N LYS A 114 -3.28 -14.65 8.10
CA LYS A 114 -2.23 -15.41 8.77
C LYS A 114 -1.90 -16.69 8.03
N GLU A 115 -2.88 -17.54 7.75
CA GLU A 115 -2.67 -18.83 7.06
C GLU A 115 -2.15 -18.62 5.64
N CYS A 116 -2.62 -17.57 4.94
CA CYS A 116 -2.10 -17.21 3.63
C CYS A 116 -0.61 -16.89 3.68
N ILE A 117 -0.19 -16.02 4.61
CA ILE A 117 1.23 -15.65 4.77
C ILE A 117 2.07 -16.86 5.16
N GLU A 118 1.58 -17.72 6.06
CA GLU A 118 2.28 -18.95 6.47
C GLU A 118 2.49 -19.89 5.28
N ILE A 119 1.49 -20.07 4.42
CA ILE A 119 1.59 -20.87 3.20
C ILE A 119 2.62 -20.26 2.24
N LEU A 120 2.52 -18.95 1.96
CA LEU A 120 3.43 -18.27 1.05
C LEU A 120 4.88 -18.29 1.55
N LYS A 121 5.10 -18.07 2.85
CA LYS A 121 6.45 -18.08 3.47
C LYS A 121 7.04 -19.47 3.64
N SER A 122 6.21 -20.51 3.56
CA SER A 122 6.64 -21.90 3.63
C SER A 122 6.70 -22.59 2.26
N ALA A 123 6.30 -21.89 1.18
CA ALA A 123 6.42 -22.39 -0.17
C ALA A 123 7.86 -22.21 -0.69
N GLY A 124 8.33 -23.15 -1.51
CA GLY A 124 9.68 -23.13 -2.08
C GLY A 124 9.98 -24.34 -2.93
N ALA A 125 11.21 -24.41 -3.49
CA ALA A 125 11.66 -25.48 -4.37
C ALA A 125 12.04 -26.75 -3.61
N ASP A 126 12.61 -26.62 -2.40
CA ASP A 126 13.38 -27.65 -1.72
C ASP A 126 12.56 -28.72 -1.02
N HIS A 127 11.26 -28.49 -0.83
CA HIS A 127 10.44 -29.34 -0.01
C HIS A 127 8.98 -29.43 -0.45
N THR A 128 8.29 -30.39 0.13
CA THR A 128 6.84 -30.56 -0.01
C THR A 128 6.13 -29.83 1.11
N LEU A 129 5.31 -28.84 0.78
CA LEU A 129 4.49 -28.15 1.77
C LEU A 129 3.28 -28.99 2.17
N ASN A 130 3.19 -29.27 3.46
CA ASN A 130 2.00 -29.76 4.14
C ASN A 130 1.66 -28.77 5.25
N PHE A 131 0.46 -28.20 5.22
CA PHE A 131 0.02 -27.19 6.16
C PHE A 131 -1.37 -27.52 6.70
N ALA A 132 -1.48 -27.70 8.00
CA ALA A 132 -2.73 -28.04 8.69
C ALA A 132 -3.52 -26.77 9.05
N GLY A 133 -3.87 -25.95 8.05
CA GLY A 133 -4.68 -24.77 8.24
C GLY A 133 -6.15 -25.10 8.56
N GLU A 134 -6.82 -24.21 9.26
CA GLU A 134 -8.24 -24.30 9.52
C GLU A 134 -9.10 -23.84 8.32
N LEU A 135 -8.60 -22.85 7.57
CA LEU A 135 -9.28 -22.27 6.41
C LEU A 135 -8.67 -22.77 5.10
N TYR A 136 -7.35 -22.89 5.06
CA TYR A 136 -6.58 -23.27 3.87
C TYR A 136 -5.64 -24.43 4.14
N PRO A 137 -6.16 -25.65 4.41
CA PRO A 137 -5.31 -26.83 4.56
C PRO A 137 -4.61 -27.15 3.23
N VAL A 138 -3.32 -27.51 3.28
CA VAL A 138 -2.50 -27.82 2.12
C VAL A 138 -1.86 -29.20 2.28
N TRP A 139 -1.90 -30.02 1.24
CA TRP A 139 -1.28 -31.33 1.17
C TRP A 139 -0.43 -31.47 -0.08
N ASN A 140 0.77 -31.99 0.07
CA ASN A 140 1.66 -32.39 -1.01
C ASN A 140 1.88 -31.32 -2.08
N PHE A 141 1.98 -30.05 -1.68
CA PHE A 141 2.20 -28.94 -2.59
C PHE A 141 3.70 -28.73 -2.82
N ARG A 142 4.11 -28.59 -4.10
CA ARG A 142 5.50 -28.40 -4.51
C ARG A 142 5.60 -27.35 -5.60
N MET A 143 6.69 -26.57 -5.56
CA MET A 143 7.07 -25.63 -6.60
C MET A 143 8.54 -25.81 -6.97
N PRO A 144 8.92 -26.92 -7.66
CA PRO A 144 10.34 -27.26 -7.92
C PRO A 144 11.04 -26.27 -8.86
N TRP A 145 10.29 -25.39 -9.47
CA TRP A 145 10.76 -24.31 -10.35
C TRP A 145 10.99 -22.97 -9.61
N ALA A 146 10.63 -22.86 -8.34
CA ALA A 146 10.84 -21.63 -7.57
C ALA A 146 12.34 -21.35 -7.41
N ILE A 147 12.74 -20.09 -7.58
CA ILE A 147 14.13 -19.67 -7.40
C ILE A 147 14.48 -19.56 -5.90
N GLU A 148 15.78 -19.59 -5.57
CA GLU A 148 16.29 -19.54 -4.19
C GLU A 148 15.88 -18.25 -3.46
N THR A 149 15.90 -17.09 -4.14
CA THR A 149 15.50 -15.82 -3.55
C THR A 149 13.97 -15.77 -3.44
N PRO A 150 13.39 -15.81 -2.23
CA PRO A 150 11.94 -15.79 -2.08
C PRO A 150 11.36 -14.40 -2.35
N PRO A 151 10.09 -14.32 -2.78
CA PRO A 151 9.40 -13.02 -2.89
C PRO A 151 9.21 -12.38 -1.52
N ARG A 152 9.11 -11.06 -1.51
CA ARG A 152 8.84 -10.29 -0.29
C ARG A 152 7.35 -10.25 0.02
N ILE A 153 6.96 -10.55 1.26
CA ILE A 153 5.55 -10.68 1.65
C ILE A 153 5.27 -9.79 2.85
N LEU A 154 4.48 -8.74 2.62
CA LEU A 154 4.05 -7.80 3.64
C LEU A 154 2.60 -8.05 4.04
N THR A 155 2.24 -7.62 5.23
CA THR A 155 0.85 -7.61 5.70
C THR A 155 0.25 -6.21 5.53
N GLY A 156 -0.87 -6.11 4.84
CA GLY A 156 -1.73 -4.92 4.88
C GLY A 156 -2.50 -4.88 6.20
N ALA A 157 -2.19 -3.96 7.09
CA ALA A 157 -2.78 -3.91 8.43
C ALA A 157 -2.94 -2.48 8.94
N ASN A 158 -4.12 -2.22 9.52
CA ASN A 158 -4.45 -0.91 10.08
C ASN A 158 -5.00 -0.98 11.52
N ARG A 159 -5.26 -2.18 12.06
CA ARG A 159 -5.83 -2.38 13.39
C ARG A 159 -4.98 -3.35 14.21
N GLU A 160 -4.99 -3.16 15.52
CA GLU A 160 -4.09 -3.80 16.48
C GLU A 160 -3.92 -5.31 16.26
N GLN A 161 -5.02 -6.04 16.07
CA GLN A 161 -4.99 -7.50 15.90
C GLN A 161 -4.18 -7.92 14.66
N MET A 162 -4.37 -7.22 13.54
CA MET A 162 -3.66 -7.47 12.30
C MET A 162 -2.20 -6.95 12.39
N LEU A 163 -1.97 -5.80 13.05
CA LEU A 163 -0.63 -5.27 13.33
C LEU A 163 0.21 -6.29 14.11
N ARG A 164 -0.32 -6.84 15.21
CA ARG A 164 0.38 -7.87 15.99
C ARG A 164 0.60 -9.15 15.19
N MET A 165 -0.39 -9.55 14.36
CA MET A 165 -0.25 -10.73 13.50
C MET A 165 0.84 -10.55 12.44
N SER A 166 1.06 -9.35 11.91
CA SER A 166 2.10 -9.09 10.90
C SER A 166 3.49 -9.47 11.39
N ALA A 167 3.76 -9.31 12.68
CA ALA A 167 5.04 -9.67 13.30
C ALA A 167 5.32 -11.18 13.31
N HIS A 168 4.33 -12.03 13.06
CA HIS A 168 4.50 -13.49 13.15
C HIS A 168 5.45 -14.02 12.06
N ARG A 169 5.16 -13.77 10.77
CA ARG A 169 5.96 -14.33 9.65
C ARG A 169 6.16 -13.40 8.45
N SER A 170 5.51 -12.24 8.36
CA SER A 170 5.70 -11.32 7.24
C SER A 170 7.09 -10.69 7.25
N ASP A 171 7.52 -10.20 6.09
CA ASP A 171 8.77 -9.44 5.93
C ASP A 171 8.57 -7.96 6.27
N GLY A 172 7.33 -7.54 6.45
CA GLY A 172 7.00 -6.17 6.78
C GLY A 172 5.50 -5.94 6.94
N LEU A 173 5.20 -4.68 7.20
CA LEU A 173 3.89 -4.10 7.38
C LEU A 173 3.68 -3.03 6.32
N HIS A 174 2.53 -3.04 5.67
CA HIS A 174 2.08 -1.96 4.80
C HIS A 174 0.82 -1.32 5.39
N LEU A 175 0.97 -0.12 5.93
CA LEU A 175 -0.11 0.73 6.43
C LEU A 175 -0.79 1.45 5.27
N SER A 176 -2.01 1.93 5.47
CA SER A 176 -2.72 2.74 4.50
C SER A 176 -3.26 4.02 5.15
N ASP A 177 -2.80 5.15 4.65
CA ASP A 177 -3.25 6.49 5.01
C ASP A 177 -3.08 6.85 6.51
N PHE A 178 -2.08 6.28 7.19
CA PHE A 178 -1.83 6.59 8.59
C PHE A 178 -1.30 8.01 8.74
N PRO A 179 -2.00 8.89 9.45
CA PRO A 179 -1.46 10.20 9.79
C PRO A 179 -0.24 10.04 10.72
N LEU A 180 0.67 11.01 10.65
CA LEU A 180 1.94 10.98 11.38
C LEU A 180 1.77 10.67 12.88
N GLN A 181 0.71 11.20 13.49
CA GLN A 181 0.40 11.05 14.92
C GLN A 181 0.20 9.59 15.35
N LEU A 182 -0.22 8.70 14.44
CA LEU A 182 -0.42 7.28 14.74
C LEU A 182 0.82 6.41 14.50
N ILE A 183 1.82 6.89 13.77
CA ILE A 183 2.98 6.08 13.36
C ILE A 183 3.82 5.59 14.56
N PRO A 184 4.23 6.43 15.52
CA PRO A 184 5.10 5.98 16.62
C PRO A 184 4.49 4.84 17.44
N GLN A 185 3.21 4.97 17.83
CA GLN A 185 2.50 3.94 18.59
C GLN A 185 2.31 2.66 17.79
N THR A 186 2.04 2.77 16.49
CA THR A 186 1.86 1.63 15.59
C THR A 186 3.15 0.84 15.46
N ILE A 187 4.27 1.51 15.22
CA ILE A 187 5.60 0.89 15.13
C ILE A 187 5.97 0.22 16.45
N GLN A 188 5.74 0.87 17.59
CA GLN A 188 6.01 0.29 18.90
C GLN A 188 5.18 -0.98 19.13
N THR A 189 3.91 -0.99 18.74
CA THR A 189 3.03 -2.18 18.84
C THR A 189 3.61 -3.35 18.05
N VAL A 190 4.09 -3.10 16.83
CA VAL A 190 4.66 -4.17 15.99
C VAL A 190 6.03 -4.62 16.48
N LYS A 191 6.90 -3.70 16.94
CA LYS A 191 8.21 -4.05 17.54
C LYS A 191 8.03 -4.97 18.76
N SER A 192 7.13 -4.63 19.67
CA SER A 192 6.81 -5.50 20.82
C SER A 192 6.24 -6.86 20.41
N ALA A 193 5.47 -6.90 19.32
CA ALA A 193 4.98 -8.17 18.78
C ALA A 193 6.10 -8.99 18.11
N LEU A 194 7.06 -8.37 17.43
CA LEU A 194 8.25 -9.06 16.90
C LEU A 194 9.04 -9.73 18.02
N GLU A 195 9.30 -9.03 19.12
CA GLU A 195 9.98 -9.57 20.29
C GLU A 195 9.27 -10.82 20.85
N THR A 196 7.93 -10.83 20.93
CA THR A 196 7.17 -12.00 21.38
C THR A 196 7.31 -13.22 20.45
N HIS A 197 7.72 -13.00 19.20
CA HIS A 197 8.00 -14.04 18.23
C HIS A 197 9.50 -14.33 18.06
N ASN A 198 10.37 -13.83 18.96
CA ASN A 198 11.82 -13.91 18.89
C ASN A 198 12.38 -13.38 17.56
N ARG A 199 11.79 -12.30 17.06
CA ARG A 199 12.22 -11.59 15.86
C ARG A 199 12.67 -10.19 16.22
N THR A 200 13.63 -9.67 15.47
CA THR A 200 14.10 -8.29 15.61
C THR A 200 13.47 -7.40 14.54
N PRO A 201 13.42 -6.07 14.75
CA PRO A 201 12.92 -5.15 13.75
C PRO A 201 13.88 -4.94 12.56
N GLU A 202 15.15 -5.39 12.67
CA GLU A 202 16.13 -5.29 11.59
C GLU A 202 15.67 -6.10 10.37
N GLY A 203 15.61 -5.42 9.21
CA GLY A 203 15.12 -6.01 7.97
C GLY A 203 13.59 -6.15 7.89
N PHE A 204 12.84 -5.80 8.95
CA PHE A 204 11.38 -5.72 8.89
C PHE A 204 10.98 -4.37 8.27
N GLU A 205 10.19 -4.41 7.20
CA GLU A 205 9.72 -3.22 6.50
C GLU A 205 8.54 -2.57 7.24
N PHE A 206 8.69 -1.29 7.57
CA PHE A 206 7.59 -0.44 8.03
C PHE A 206 7.26 0.54 6.91
N ASN A 207 6.15 0.32 6.22
CA ASN A 207 5.73 1.10 5.06
C ASN A 207 4.35 1.73 5.31
N ASN A 208 4.14 2.94 4.77
CA ASN A 208 2.85 3.61 4.80
C ASN A 208 2.51 4.12 3.40
N PHE A 209 1.31 3.80 2.90
CA PHE A 209 0.76 4.45 1.73
C PHE A 209 0.36 5.88 2.07
N TRP A 210 0.81 6.84 1.26
CA TRP A 210 0.52 8.25 1.44
C TRP A 210 0.23 8.91 0.09
N ALA A 211 -0.96 9.48 -0.08
CA ALA A 211 -1.35 10.08 -1.36
C ALA A 211 -0.46 11.27 -1.71
N PHE A 212 -0.01 11.33 -2.94
CA PHE A 212 0.88 12.37 -3.48
C PHE A 212 0.15 13.20 -4.53
N HIS A 213 -0.18 14.45 -4.18
CA HIS A 213 -0.88 15.40 -5.02
C HIS A 213 -0.02 16.65 -5.22
N VAL A 214 1.01 16.53 -6.07
CA VAL A 214 1.89 17.67 -6.39
C VAL A 214 1.71 18.03 -7.85
N LYS A 215 1.32 19.28 -8.10
CA LYS A 215 1.09 19.87 -9.43
C LYS A 215 1.88 21.18 -9.57
N GLN A 216 1.92 21.73 -10.77
CA GLN A 216 2.52 23.06 -10.97
C GLN A 216 1.80 24.13 -10.15
N ASP A 217 0.48 24.08 -10.12
CA ASP A 217 -0.39 24.98 -9.37
C ASP A 217 -0.95 24.31 -8.11
N ARG A 218 -0.92 25.03 -6.97
CA ARG A 218 -1.49 24.56 -5.72
C ARG A 218 -2.99 24.31 -5.80
N ALA A 219 -3.73 25.11 -6.57
CA ALA A 219 -5.18 24.92 -6.71
C ALA A 219 -5.51 23.62 -7.44
N GLU A 220 -4.73 23.23 -8.45
CA GLU A 220 -4.87 21.93 -9.12
C GLU A 220 -4.53 20.78 -8.17
N ALA A 221 -3.47 20.89 -7.38
CA ALA A 221 -3.10 19.91 -6.38
C ALA A 221 -4.21 19.73 -5.33
N MET A 222 -4.75 20.81 -4.81
CA MET A 222 -5.87 20.81 -3.85
C MET A 222 -7.14 20.24 -4.46
N LEU A 223 -7.45 20.54 -5.72
CA LEU A 223 -8.60 19.96 -6.43
C LEU A 223 -8.50 18.44 -6.52
N GLU A 224 -7.36 17.91 -6.94
CA GLU A 224 -7.11 16.47 -7.01
C GLU A 224 -7.22 15.83 -5.62
N ALA A 225 -6.58 16.40 -4.59
CA ALA A 225 -6.60 15.91 -3.22
C ALA A 225 -8.03 15.86 -2.65
N ARG A 226 -8.79 16.96 -2.74
CA ARG A 226 -10.18 17.06 -2.26
C ARG A 226 -11.09 16.07 -2.98
N SER A 227 -10.88 15.86 -4.29
CA SER A 227 -11.68 14.92 -5.09
C SER A 227 -11.50 13.46 -4.68
N ARG A 228 -10.36 13.11 -4.11
CA ARG A 228 -10.00 11.75 -3.70
C ARG A 228 -9.93 11.55 -2.18
N LEU A 229 -10.28 12.57 -1.42
CA LEU A 229 -10.10 12.60 0.05
C LEU A 229 -10.87 11.48 0.77
N VAL A 230 -12.04 11.08 0.28
CA VAL A 230 -12.83 9.98 0.85
C VAL A 230 -12.08 8.64 0.88
N LEU A 231 -11.12 8.45 -0.02
CA LEU A 231 -10.32 7.23 -0.09
C LEU A 231 -9.29 7.13 1.07
N ARG A 232 -9.00 8.25 1.74
CA ARG A 232 -8.03 8.31 2.85
C ARG A 232 -8.65 7.69 4.10
N GLY A 233 -8.37 6.40 4.31
CA GLY A 233 -8.95 5.62 5.41
C GLY A 233 -10.50 5.64 5.43
N ILE A 234 -11.16 6.02 4.32
CA ILE A 234 -12.61 6.25 4.21
C ILE A 234 -13.07 7.27 5.28
N LEU A 235 -12.20 8.19 5.67
CA LEU A 235 -12.44 9.19 6.72
C LEU A 235 -13.04 8.59 8.00
N ASP A 236 -12.66 7.34 8.32
CA ASP A 236 -13.09 6.67 9.55
C ASP A 236 -12.47 7.38 10.76
N PRO A 237 -13.18 7.53 11.88
CA PRO A 237 -12.67 8.22 13.07
C PRO A 237 -11.26 7.82 13.50
N PHE A 238 -10.88 6.57 13.36
CA PHE A 238 -9.53 6.12 13.70
C PHE A 238 -8.42 6.92 13.01
N TRP A 239 -8.61 7.32 11.74
CA TRP A 239 -7.63 8.10 10.99
C TRP A 239 -7.72 9.60 11.27
N ILE A 240 -8.90 10.13 11.60
CA ILE A 240 -9.12 11.57 11.70
C ILE A 240 -9.21 12.09 13.14
N ASP A 241 -9.57 11.26 14.13
CA ASP A 241 -9.56 11.63 15.56
C ASP A 241 -8.21 12.18 16.07
N PRO A 242 -7.03 11.70 15.56
CA PRO A 242 -5.76 12.20 16.07
C PRO A 242 -5.51 13.70 15.86
N PHE A 243 -6.19 14.33 14.91
CA PHE A 243 -5.98 15.75 14.58
C PHE A 243 -7.27 16.57 14.47
N LEU A 244 -8.46 15.95 14.60
CA LEU A 244 -9.75 16.63 14.62
C LEU A 244 -10.39 16.59 16.00
N SER A 245 -11.14 17.63 16.34
CA SER A 245 -12.05 17.60 17.49
C SER A 245 -13.26 16.69 17.24
N ALA A 246 -13.92 16.21 18.29
CA ALA A 246 -15.11 15.38 18.19
C ALA A 246 -16.24 16.03 17.37
N ALA A 247 -16.37 17.36 17.42
CA ALA A 247 -17.36 18.09 16.62
C ALA A 247 -17.01 18.08 15.13
N GLU A 248 -15.74 18.27 14.77
CA GLU A 248 -15.24 18.20 13.39
C GLU A 248 -15.39 16.77 12.83
N VAL A 249 -15.02 15.74 13.60
CA VAL A 249 -15.22 14.32 13.22
C VAL A 249 -16.69 14.06 12.93
N LYS A 250 -17.59 14.51 13.82
CA LYS A 250 -19.04 14.37 13.58
C LYS A 250 -19.46 15.05 12.30
N GLN A 251 -18.99 16.27 12.04
CA GLN A 251 -19.31 17.01 10.82
C GLN A 251 -18.84 16.31 9.56
N VAL A 252 -17.63 15.73 9.54
CA VAL A 252 -17.13 14.91 8.44
C VAL A 252 -18.04 13.69 8.24
N ARG A 253 -18.35 12.94 9.31
CA ARG A 253 -19.15 11.69 9.23
C ARG A 253 -20.58 11.93 8.79
N ASP A 254 -21.20 13.02 9.22
CA ASP A 254 -22.57 13.38 8.81
C ASP A 254 -22.66 13.73 7.32
N ASN A 255 -21.53 14.15 6.70
CA ASN A 255 -21.49 14.60 5.30
C ASN A 255 -20.71 13.62 4.36
N MET A 256 -20.54 12.37 4.75
CA MET A 256 -19.80 11.37 3.94
C MET A 256 -20.27 11.27 2.49
N ARG A 257 -21.56 11.47 2.24
CA ARG A 257 -22.11 11.44 0.87
C ARG A 257 -21.46 12.50 -0.02
N SER A 258 -21.20 13.70 0.51
CA SER A 258 -20.56 14.77 -0.24
C SER A 258 -19.14 14.39 -0.64
N PHE A 259 -18.36 13.78 0.26
CA PHE A 259 -17.03 13.27 -0.05
C PHE A 259 -17.06 12.16 -1.12
N TRP A 260 -17.98 11.20 -1.04
CA TRP A 260 -18.13 10.16 -2.07
C TRP A 260 -18.48 10.70 -3.45
N THR A 261 -19.33 11.75 -3.49
CA THR A 261 -19.73 12.38 -4.75
C THR A 261 -18.54 12.98 -5.50
N GLN A 262 -17.50 13.39 -4.79
CA GLN A 262 -16.31 14.00 -5.39
C GLN A 262 -15.48 13.05 -6.27
N LEU A 263 -15.55 11.74 -6.04
CA LEU A 263 -14.89 10.78 -6.94
C LEU A 263 -15.40 10.86 -8.38
N GLN A 264 -16.64 11.33 -8.57
CA GLN A 264 -17.25 11.48 -9.88
C GLN A 264 -17.26 12.93 -10.36
N LYS A 265 -17.64 13.88 -9.50
CA LYS A 265 -17.73 15.31 -9.85
C LYS A 265 -16.37 15.94 -10.11
N ARG A 266 -15.37 15.60 -9.29
CA ARG A 266 -14.01 16.14 -9.36
C ARG A 266 -13.93 17.69 -9.41
N ASP A 267 -14.87 18.38 -8.75
CA ASP A 267 -14.90 19.84 -8.63
C ASP A 267 -14.28 20.37 -7.32
N GLY A 268 -13.90 19.45 -6.41
CA GLY A 268 -13.27 19.76 -5.12
C GLY A 268 -14.20 20.38 -4.08
N VAL A 269 -15.50 20.52 -4.36
CA VAL A 269 -16.48 21.17 -3.48
C VAL A 269 -17.15 20.15 -2.56
N ILE A 270 -16.79 20.14 -1.28
CA ILE A 270 -17.41 19.28 -0.27
C ILE A 270 -18.59 20.05 0.37
N GLU A 271 -19.80 19.76 -0.08
CA GLU A 271 -21.00 20.46 0.38
C GLU A 271 -21.23 20.24 1.89
N ASN A 272 -21.64 21.30 2.59
CA ASN A 272 -21.94 21.32 4.03
C ASN A 272 -20.74 21.04 4.97
N VAL A 273 -19.52 21.06 4.46
CA VAL A 273 -18.31 20.96 5.27
C VAL A 273 -17.50 22.25 5.08
N PRO A 274 -17.07 22.96 6.15
CA PRO A 274 -16.25 24.15 6.04
C PRO A 274 -14.97 23.87 5.28
N GLU A 275 -14.56 24.79 4.40
CA GLU A 275 -13.36 24.65 3.60
C GLU A 275 -12.11 24.41 4.47
N LEU A 276 -11.95 25.17 5.55
CA LEU A 276 -10.85 24.99 6.51
C LEU A 276 -10.80 23.57 7.10
N LEU A 277 -11.93 22.90 7.29
CA LEU A 277 -11.96 21.51 7.78
C LEU A 277 -11.53 20.55 6.68
N VAL A 278 -11.93 20.80 5.44
CA VAL A 278 -11.47 20.01 4.27
C VAL A 278 -9.96 20.16 4.09
N ASP A 279 -9.44 21.38 4.20
CA ASP A 279 -7.99 21.64 4.08
C ASP A 279 -7.20 20.96 5.20
N LYS A 280 -7.71 20.96 6.43
CA LYS A 280 -7.11 20.25 7.55
C LYS A 280 -7.06 18.73 7.32
N LEU A 281 -8.08 18.17 6.69
CA LEU A 281 -8.06 16.75 6.28
C LEU A 281 -7.00 16.49 5.20
N VAL A 282 -6.95 17.32 4.15
CA VAL A 282 -5.95 17.21 3.08
C VAL A 282 -4.55 17.30 3.65
N GLU A 283 -4.29 18.25 4.51
CA GLU A 283 -2.96 18.49 5.10
C GLU A 283 -2.47 17.30 5.95
N ASN A 284 -3.36 16.65 6.72
CA ASN A 284 -2.99 15.56 7.62
C ASN A 284 -3.09 14.16 7.00
N LEU A 285 -3.67 14.02 5.80
CA LEU A 285 -3.88 12.72 5.16
C LEU A 285 -3.20 12.58 3.78
N THR A 286 -2.53 13.65 3.30
CA THR A 286 -1.91 13.65 1.97
C THR A 286 -0.65 14.52 1.93
N LEU A 287 0.23 14.27 0.97
CA LEU A 287 1.25 15.21 0.55
C LEU A 287 0.69 16.02 -0.63
N THR A 288 0.16 17.20 -0.33
CA THR A 288 -0.42 18.11 -1.31
C THR A 288 0.36 19.42 -1.35
N ALA A 289 0.86 19.81 -2.55
CA ALA A 289 1.67 21.00 -2.73
C ALA A 289 1.68 21.45 -4.19
N SER A 290 2.08 22.72 -4.42
CA SER A 290 2.67 23.10 -5.70
C SER A 290 4.10 22.57 -5.82
N THR A 291 4.64 22.50 -7.03
CA THR A 291 6.05 22.14 -7.24
C THR A 291 7.02 23.09 -6.53
N GLN A 292 6.63 24.34 -6.30
CA GLN A 292 7.45 25.32 -5.58
C GLN A 292 7.50 25.05 -4.07
N GLU A 293 6.40 24.57 -3.50
CA GLU A 293 6.26 24.26 -2.07
C GLU A 293 6.77 22.85 -1.69
N LEU A 294 7.15 22.01 -2.68
CA LEU A 294 7.45 20.61 -2.44
C LEU A 294 8.56 20.40 -1.42
N ASP A 295 9.62 21.23 -1.43
CA ASP A 295 10.74 21.07 -0.50
C ASP A 295 10.32 21.25 0.96
N GLU A 296 9.41 22.19 1.23
CA GLU A 296 8.84 22.37 2.57
C GLU A 296 7.96 21.17 2.97
N ARG A 297 7.29 20.55 2.01
CA ARG A 297 6.44 19.38 2.27
C ARG A 297 7.24 18.07 2.38
N ILE A 298 8.46 18.00 1.87
CA ILE A 298 9.37 16.85 2.10
C ILE A 298 9.73 16.71 3.57
N GLU A 299 9.72 17.80 4.35
CA GLU A 299 9.94 17.74 5.81
C GLU A 299 8.96 16.78 6.51
N VAL A 300 7.70 16.69 6.08
CA VAL A 300 6.73 15.72 6.61
C VAL A 300 7.21 14.27 6.37
N LEU A 301 7.89 14.01 5.26
CA LEU A 301 8.46 12.68 4.97
C LEU A 301 9.66 12.39 5.89
N HIS A 302 10.46 13.41 6.24
CA HIS A 302 11.52 13.26 7.26
C HIS A 302 10.94 12.98 8.65
N GLU A 303 9.81 13.59 8.99
CA GLU A 303 9.09 13.28 10.25
C GLU A 303 8.59 11.83 10.27
N PHE A 304 8.05 11.31 9.16
CA PHE A 304 7.68 9.90 9.03
C PHE A 304 8.89 8.97 9.21
N ALA A 305 10.03 9.30 8.61
CA ALA A 305 11.27 8.55 8.79
C ALA A 305 11.75 8.58 10.24
N ALA A 306 11.74 9.76 10.88
CA ALA A 306 12.09 9.93 12.30
C ALA A 306 11.14 9.17 13.24
N ALA A 307 9.85 9.06 12.88
CA ALA A 307 8.87 8.25 13.58
C ALA A 307 9.09 6.74 13.43
N GLY A 308 9.99 6.32 12.52
CA GLY A 308 10.46 4.94 12.36
C GLY A 308 9.97 4.20 11.12
N LEU A 309 9.35 4.87 10.15
CA LEU A 309 9.10 4.26 8.85
C LEU A 309 10.42 3.99 8.12
N THR A 310 10.53 2.81 7.53
CA THR A 310 11.66 2.43 6.67
C THR A 310 11.38 2.69 5.19
N HIS A 311 10.09 2.70 4.82
CA HIS A 311 9.59 2.95 3.48
C HIS A 311 8.37 3.86 3.54
N ILE A 312 8.17 4.65 2.48
CA ILE A 312 6.92 5.34 2.23
C ILE A 312 6.49 5.10 0.77
N THR A 313 5.24 4.73 0.59
CA THR A 313 4.64 4.50 -0.73
C THR A 313 3.82 5.70 -1.14
N LEU A 314 4.31 6.49 -2.08
CA LEU A 314 3.61 7.66 -2.59
C LEU A 314 2.57 7.23 -3.63
N GLY A 315 1.30 7.43 -3.31
CA GLY A 315 0.17 7.07 -4.18
C GLY A 315 -0.01 8.10 -5.29
N LEU A 316 0.21 7.68 -6.53
CA LEU A 316 0.09 8.53 -7.72
C LEU A 316 -1.28 8.33 -8.37
N HIS A 317 -1.81 9.41 -8.89
CA HIS A 317 -3.10 9.43 -9.56
C HIS A 317 -2.93 9.96 -11.00
N ASP A 318 -3.54 11.10 -11.32
CA ASP A 318 -3.41 11.70 -12.64
C ASP A 318 -1.94 12.13 -12.90
N ASP A 319 -1.45 12.03 -14.16
CA ASP A 319 -0.09 12.39 -14.57
C ASP A 319 1.07 11.64 -13.88
N ALA A 320 0.92 10.33 -13.71
CA ALA A 320 1.89 9.50 -13.01
C ALA A 320 3.34 9.64 -13.53
N ALA A 321 3.54 9.81 -14.83
CA ALA A 321 4.88 9.95 -15.41
C ALA A 321 5.60 11.24 -14.93
N ASP A 322 4.89 12.36 -14.81
CA ASP A 322 5.44 13.62 -14.34
C ASP A 322 5.68 13.55 -12.81
N ALA A 323 4.77 12.94 -12.07
CA ALA A 323 4.95 12.68 -10.64
C ALA A 323 6.19 11.80 -10.37
N ILE A 324 6.43 10.75 -11.15
CA ILE A 324 7.61 9.88 -11.04
C ILE A 324 8.91 10.68 -11.27
N ARG A 325 8.96 11.55 -12.30
CA ARG A 325 10.12 12.41 -12.55
C ARG A 325 10.37 13.35 -11.37
N LEU A 326 9.33 14.02 -10.91
CA LEU A 326 9.42 14.96 -9.80
C LEU A 326 9.89 14.29 -8.50
N ILE A 327 9.36 13.10 -8.20
CA ILE A 327 9.79 12.29 -7.05
C ILE A 327 11.27 11.91 -7.18
N GLY A 328 11.70 11.47 -8.37
CA GLY A 328 13.11 11.13 -8.62
C GLY A 328 14.05 12.31 -8.51
N GLU A 329 13.63 13.49 -8.95
CA GLU A 329 14.43 14.72 -8.93
C GLU A 329 14.50 15.38 -7.54
N ARG A 330 13.43 15.33 -6.76
CA ARG A 330 13.29 16.12 -5.54
C ARG A 330 13.14 15.29 -4.25
N VAL A 331 12.39 14.19 -4.29
CA VAL A 331 12.09 13.40 -3.09
C VAL A 331 13.16 12.34 -2.83
N VAL A 332 13.49 11.51 -3.83
CA VAL A 332 14.49 10.43 -3.66
C VAL A 332 15.84 10.97 -3.16
N PRO A 333 16.41 12.07 -3.69
CA PRO A 333 17.69 12.59 -3.22
C PRO A 333 17.70 13.06 -1.77
N ALA A 334 16.53 13.45 -1.21
CA ALA A 334 16.41 13.89 0.18
C ALA A 334 16.60 12.73 1.19
N PHE A 335 16.57 11.47 0.74
CA PHE A 335 16.69 10.28 1.59
C PHE A 335 17.90 9.37 1.27
N ASN A 336 18.78 9.80 0.36
CA ASN A 336 20.02 9.10 -0.03
C ASN A 336 21.23 9.50 0.81
#